data_a71428120bb40be84f7e753b6d5a45a0
#
_entry.id   a71428120bb40be84f7e753b6d5a45a0
#
_cell.length_a   1.000
_cell.length_b   1.000
_cell.length_c   1.000
_cell.angle_alpha   90.00
_cell.angle_beta   90.00
_cell.angle_gamma   90.00
#
_symmetry.space_group_name_H-M   'P 1'
#
loop_
_entity.id
_entity.type
_entity.pdbx_description
1 polymer ?
#
loop_
_entity_poly.entity_id
_entity_poly.type
_entity_poly.pdbx_seq_one_letter_code
_entity_poly.pdbx_strand_id
1 'polypeptide(L)'
;MGDGMSLSGWAAEYVRLVLAVGRHDGNFVDAYYGPPEWKAAAEAGEPRALAGLRDEAQRLIEGIAGADHAPEEAIRRDYLLGQLGAVAAHLARLAGQVFSFDEEAEALYQVRPPQVSEAAFEAALQRLDGVLEGPGSVQDRYQAARARVLVPTDRVDAVFEAAIAEARARTRRHAVLPETDRFRVEYVTGKSWSAYNWYQGGGSSVIEVNLDLPIAIDRALDLAAHEGYPGHHVYNALLEQRFAQVPPGGRGWVEFTVYPLFSPQSLIAEGTANFGIEVAFPGAERLAFEREVLFPLAGLAPAEAERWARVQAELKVLAFADNEVARGYLDGHLSRAEAEAFLVRYSLRTEAQAAQRLRFIDTYRSYVINYNLGEDLVRRWVERQGGTVAEPARRWAIFLDLISSPRLPKALGLQDVGAPLH
;
A
#
# COMPACT_ATOMS: atom_id res chain seq x y z
N MET A 1 15.23 -37.46 20.62
CA MET A 1 14.63 -36.12 20.52
C MET A 1 15.40 -35.44 19.40
N GLY A 2 14.83 -35.41 18.22
CA GLY A 2 15.47 -34.77 17.05
C GLY A 2 15.59 -33.27 17.28
N ASP A 3 16.77 -32.72 17.00
CA ASP A 3 16.97 -31.25 16.90
C ASP A 3 16.10 -30.69 15.78
N GLY A 4 14.82 -30.48 16.06
CA GLY A 4 13.92 -29.75 15.16
C GLY A 4 14.43 -28.32 15.04
N MET A 5 14.51 -27.80 13.82
CA MET A 5 14.87 -26.40 13.57
C MET A 5 13.91 -25.48 14.33
N SER A 6 14.43 -24.48 15.04
CA SER A 6 13.62 -23.49 15.75
C SER A 6 12.89 -22.57 14.76
N LEU A 7 11.82 -21.91 15.21
CA LEU A 7 11.09 -20.93 14.38
C LEU A 7 12.02 -19.81 13.87
N SER A 8 13.03 -19.41 14.66
CA SER A 8 14.05 -18.45 14.23
C SER A 8 14.97 -19.01 13.13
N GLY A 9 15.26 -20.30 13.14
CA GLY A 9 15.99 -20.96 12.06
C GLY A 9 15.18 -20.97 10.76
N TRP A 10 13.89 -21.34 10.84
CA TRP A 10 12.98 -21.28 9.69
C TRP A 10 12.82 -19.85 9.14
N ALA A 11 12.73 -18.86 10.03
CA ALA A 11 12.65 -17.44 9.63
C ALA A 11 13.91 -16.98 8.88
N ALA A 12 15.09 -17.40 9.29
CA ALA A 12 16.33 -17.10 8.59
C ALA A 12 16.38 -17.72 7.18
N GLU A 13 15.88 -18.95 7.03
CA GLU A 13 15.77 -19.60 5.72
C GLU A 13 14.72 -18.92 4.83
N TYR A 14 13.58 -18.51 5.39
CA TYR A 14 12.58 -17.72 4.68
C TYR A 14 13.19 -16.43 4.10
N VAL A 15 13.93 -15.66 4.89
CA VAL A 15 14.58 -14.43 4.40
C VAL A 15 15.53 -14.70 3.23
N ARG A 16 16.36 -15.75 3.33
CA ARG A 16 17.27 -16.13 2.25
C ARG A 16 16.52 -16.58 0.99
N LEU A 17 15.41 -17.30 1.17
CA LEU A 17 14.53 -17.69 0.05
C LEU A 17 13.95 -16.46 -0.64
N VAL A 18 13.41 -15.49 0.10
CA VAL A 18 12.87 -14.24 -0.45
C VAL A 18 13.92 -13.49 -1.26
N LEU A 19 15.14 -13.35 -0.73
CA LEU A 19 16.25 -12.72 -1.45
C LEU A 19 16.62 -13.47 -2.74
N ALA A 20 16.59 -14.82 -2.72
CA ALA A 20 16.85 -15.63 -3.90
C ALA A 20 15.75 -15.49 -4.97
N VAL A 21 14.47 -15.37 -4.56
CA VAL A 21 13.33 -15.11 -5.46
C VAL A 21 13.47 -13.75 -6.12
N GLY A 22 13.95 -12.74 -5.40
CA GLY A 22 14.22 -11.40 -5.93
C GLY A 22 15.21 -11.38 -7.11
N ARG A 23 16.02 -12.43 -7.33
CA ARG A 23 16.88 -12.58 -8.51
C ARG A 23 16.11 -12.91 -9.79
N HIS A 24 14.89 -13.42 -9.68
CA HIS A 24 14.00 -13.76 -10.80
C HIS A 24 12.98 -12.66 -11.09
N ASP A 25 12.66 -11.84 -10.10
CA ASP A 25 11.78 -10.68 -10.26
C ASP A 25 12.33 -9.51 -9.43
N GLY A 26 12.88 -8.52 -10.12
CA GLY A 26 13.47 -7.34 -9.48
C GLY A 26 12.49 -6.47 -8.70
N ASN A 27 11.17 -6.66 -8.88
CA ASN A 27 10.14 -5.98 -8.12
C ASN A 27 9.71 -6.76 -6.86
N PHE A 28 10.24 -7.99 -6.64
CA PHE A 28 9.74 -8.85 -5.57
C PHE A 28 10.20 -8.41 -4.17
N VAL A 29 11.44 -7.94 -4.02
CA VAL A 29 11.99 -7.47 -2.74
C VAL A 29 11.93 -5.96 -2.70
N ASP A 30 10.98 -5.44 -1.94
CA ASP A 30 10.74 -4.02 -1.79
C ASP A 30 11.77 -3.34 -0.86
N ALA A 31 12.02 -3.96 0.30
CA ALA A 31 13.01 -3.48 1.26
C ALA A 31 13.78 -4.65 1.89
N TYR A 32 15.06 -4.39 2.15
CA TYR A 32 15.91 -5.30 2.92
C TYR A 32 16.93 -4.53 3.74
N TYR A 33 16.90 -4.73 5.06
CA TYR A 33 17.84 -4.13 6.01
C TYR A 33 18.36 -5.17 7.04
N GLY A 34 18.32 -6.46 6.64
CA GLY A 34 18.88 -7.57 7.41
C GLY A 34 20.39 -7.75 7.23
N PRO A 35 20.96 -8.90 7.64
CA PRO A 35 22.39 -9.19 7.51
C PRO A 35 22.89 -9.02 6.07
N PRO A 36 23.83 -8.10 5.80
CA PRO A 36 24.27 -7.78 4.43
C PRO A 36 24.89 -8.98 3.70
N GLU A 37 25.49 -9.91 4.43
CA GLU A 37 26.07 -11.14 3.88
C GLU A 37 25.01 -12.05 3.26
N TRP A 38 23.75 -12.01 3.69
CA TRP A 38 22.68 -12.80 3.09
C TRP A 38 22.28 -12.26 1.72
N LYS A 39 22.21 -10.95 1.57
CA LYS A 39 21.99 -10.31 0.28
C LYS A 39 23.15 -10.59 -0.66
N ALA A 40 24.39 -10.40 -0.21
CA ALA A 40 25.57 -10.69 -0.99
C ALA A 40 25.63 -12.16 -1.44
N ALA A 41 25.24 -13.10 -0.58
CA ALA A 41 25.17 -14.52 -0.92
C ALA A 41 24.07 -14.82 -1.95
N ALA A 42 22.91 -14.17 -1.87
CA ALA A 42 21.83 -14.30 -2.85
C ALA A 42 22.22 -13.72 -4.22
N GLU A 43 23.00 -12.65 -4.23
CA GLU A 43 23.48 -11.97 -5.46
C GLU A 43 24.70 -12.67 -6.09
N ALA A 44 25.37 -13.55 -5.37
CA ALA A 44 26.56 -14.25 -5.88
C ALA A 44 26.18 -15.35 -6.91
N GLY A 45 26.90 -15.36 -8.03
CA GLY A 45 26.74 -16.35 -9.08
C GLY A 45 25.42 -16.28 -9.87
N GLU A 46 25.07 -17.39 -10.52
CA GLU A 46 23.84 -17.51 -11.28
C GLU A 46 22.61 -17.65 -10.34
N PRO A 47 21.43 -17.13 -10.75
CA PRO A 47 20.22 -17.34 -10.02
C PRO A 47 19.90 -18.83 -9.82
N ARG A 48 19.46 -19.21 -8.64
CA ARG A 48 19.06 -20.58 -8.34
C ARG A 48 17.84 -21.00 -9.18
N ALA A 49 17.78 -22.25 -9.59
CA ALA A 49 16.66 -22.74 -10.42
C ALA A 49 15.30 -22.58 -9.69
N LEU A 50 14.26 -22.11 -10.40
CA LEU A 50 12.91 -21.94 -9.86
C LEU A 50 12.35 -23.21 -9.21
N ALA A 51 12.62 -24.39 -9.81
CA ALA A 51 12.18 -25.66 -9.22
C ALA A 51 12.73 -25.86 -7.80
N GLY A 52 14.04 -25.64 -7.61
CA GLY A 52 14.66 -25.77 -6.29
C GLY A 52 14.15 -24.74 -5.27
N LEU A 53 13.82 -23.51 -5.71
CA LEU A 53 13.21 -22.50 -4.83
C LEU A 53 11.76 -22.89 -4.44
N ARG A 54 11.01 -23.51 -5.34
CA ARG A 54 9.67 -24.05 -5.06
C ARG A 54 9.72 -25.18 -4.04
N ASP A 55 10.63 -26.13 -4.23
CA ASP A 55 10.83 -27.25 -3.30
C ASP A 55 11.22 -26.73 -1.91
N GLU A 56 12.08 -25.70 -1.85
CA GLU A 56 12.45 -25.06 -0.59
C GLU A 56 11.29 -24.36 0.08
N ALA A 57 10.48 -23.59 -0.66
CA ALA A 57 9.28 -22.95 -0.12
C ALA A 57 8.32 -23.99 0.49
N GLN A 58 8.09 -25.11 -0.20
CA GLN A 58 7.23 -26.18 0.27
C GLN A 58 7.80 -26.84 1.53
N ARG A 59 9.10 -27.12 1.55
CA ARG A 59 9.80 -27.69 2.73
C ARG A 59 9.68 -26.77 3.95
N LEU A 60 9.81 -25.44 3.75
CA LEU A 60 9.66 -24.46 4.83
C LEU A 60 8.23 -24.44 5.38
N ILE A 61 7.22 -24.46 4.50
CA ILE A 61 5.81 -24.50 4.88
C ILE A 61 5.53 -25.76 5.72
N GLU A 62 5.93 -26.94 5.22
CA GLU A 62 5.71 -28.21 5.90
C GLU A 62 6.46 -28.28 7.24
N GLY A 63 7.71 -27.79 7.28
CA GLY A 63 8.52 -27.77 8.48
C GLY A 63 7.93 -26.89 9.58
N ILE A 64 7.48 -25.67 9.22
CA ILE A 64 6.85 -24.75 10.19
C ILE A 64 5.47 -25.26 10.62
N ALA A 65 4.67 -25.81 9.71
CA ALA A 65 3.33 -26.30 10.03
C ALA A 65 3.37 -27.57 10.91
N GLY A 66 4.37 -28.43 10.70
CA GLY A 66 4.52 -29.71 11.41
C GLY A 66 5.31 -29.64 12.72
N ALA A 67 5.96 -28.51 13.03
CA ALA A 67 6.72 -28.35 14.25
C ALA A 67 5.83 -27.91 15.43
N ASP A 68 6.19 -28.36 16.63
CA ASP A 68 5.59 -27.85 17.86
C ASP A 68 6.13 -26.45 18.15
N HIS A 69 5.24 -25.50 18.34
CA HIS A 69 5.55 -24.11 18.65
C HIS A 69 4.93 -23.71 20.00
N ALA A 70 5.63 -22.88 20.73
CA ALA A 70 5.08 -22.28 21.94
C ALA A 70 3.85 -21.40 21.60
N PRO A 71 2.82 -21.36 22.45
CA PRO A 71 1.61 -20.54 22.19
C PRO A 71 1.91 -19.07 21.88
N GLU A 72 2.93 -18.51 22.50
CA GLU A 72 3.38 -17.12 22.28
C GLU A 72 4.03 -16.90 20.90
N GLU A 73 4.42 -17.94 20.20
CA GLU A 73 4.95 -17.90 18.84
C GLU A 73 3.87 -18.06 17.76
N ALA A 74 2.62 -18.33 18.14
CA ALA A 74 1.55 -18.63 17.18
C ALA A 74 1.38 -17.53 16.12
N ILE A 75 1.38 -16.26 16.52
CA ILE A 75 1.24 -15.13 15.59
C ILE A 75 2.44 -15.04 14.62
N ARG A 76 3.64 -15.34 15.08
CA ARG A 76 4.86 -15.39 14.27
C ARG A 76 4.82 -16.52 13.25
N ARG A 77 4.42 -17.70 13.71
CA ARG A 77 4.22 -18.89 12.86
C ARG A 77 3.20 -18.58 11.75
N ASP A 78 2.05 -18.03 12.11
CA ASP A 78 0.98 -17.72 11.16
C ASP A 78 1.41 -16.65 10.14
N TYR A 79 2.21 -15.67 10.58
CA TYR A 79 2.83 -14.70 9.69
C TYR A 79 3.76 -15.39 8.68
N LEU A 80 4.71 -16.21 9.14
CA LEU A 80 5.65 -16.91 8.25
C LEU A 80 4.94 -17.84 7.26
N LEU A 81 3.93 -18.60 7.71
CA LEU A 81 3.14 -19.47 6.83
C LEU A 81 2.38 -18.66 5.77
N GLY A 82 1.79 -17.52 6.14
CA GLY A 82 1.11 -16.64 5.19
C GLY A 82 2.05 -16.06 4.14
N GLN A 83 3.22 -15.59 4.58
CA GLN A 83 4.24 -15.05 3.68
C GLN A 83 4.81 -16.14 2.75
N LEU A 84 5.11 -17.33 3.27
CA LEU A 84 5.60 -18.47 2.47
C LEU A 84 4.55 -18.94 1.46
N GLY A 85 3.27 -18.91 1.81
CA GLY A 85 2.19 -19.21 0.87
C GLY A 85 2.21 -18.28 -0.35
N ALA A 86 2.39 -16.97 -0.12
CA ALA A 86 2.52 -16.00 -1.20
C ALA A 86 3.82 -16.18 -2.02
N VAL A 87 4.96 -16.48 -1.36
CA VAL A 87 6.21 -16.83 -2.05
C VAL A 87 6.02 -18.04 -2.97
N ALA A 88 5.35 -19.10 -2.49
CA ALA A 88 5.07 -20.29 -3.29
C ALA A 88 4.18 -19.97 -4.50
N ALA A 89 3.13 -19.15 -4.32
CA ALA A 89 2.26 -18.70 -5.41
C ALA A 89 3.02 -17.86 -6.45
N HIS A 90 3.87 -16.93 -5.98
CA HIS A 90 4.69 -16.11 -6.86
C HIS A 90 5.68 -16.95 -7.67
N LEU A 91 6.35 -17.91 -7.03
CA LEU A 91 7.24 -18.87 -7.72
C LEU A 91 6.49 -19.73 -8.73
N ALA A 92 5.26 -20.14 -8.43
CA ALA A 92 4.42 -20.89 -9.37
C ALA A 92 4.09 -20.05 -10.61
N ARG A 93 3.76 -18.75 -10.42
CA ARG A 93 3.55 -17.81 -11.50
C ARG A 93 4.82 -17.62 -12.36
N LEU A 94 5.97 -17.41 -11.73
CA LEU A 94 7.26 -17.31 -12.44
C LEU A 94 7.59 -18.58 -13.23
N ALA A 95 7.14 -19.74 -12.77
CA ALA A 95 7.28 -21.02 -13.46
C ALA A 95 6.24 -21.25 -14.58
N GLY A 96 5.38 -20.25 -14.86
CA GLY A 96 4.39 -20.29 -15.94
C GLY A 96 2.99 -20.74 -15.53
N GLN A 97 2.70 -20.92 -14.24
CA GLN A 97 1.31 -21.15 -13.83
C GLN A 97 0.48 -19.88 -14.05
N VAL A 98 -0.67 -20.06 -14.71
CA VAL A 98 -1.63 -19.00 -14.96
C VAL A 98 -2.65 -18.99 -13.84
N PHE A 99 -2.86 -17.81 -13.27
CA PHE A 99 -3.92 -17.50 -12.32
C PHE A 99 -4.87 -16.49 -12.94
N SER A 100 -6.16 -16.62 -12.70
CA SER A 100 -7.08 -15.49 -12.87
C SER A 100 -6.71 -14.36 -11.90
N PHE A 101 -7.20 -13.15 -12.15
CA PHE A 101 -6.97 -12.00 -11.28
C PHE A 101 -7.39 -12.28 -9.82
N ASP A 102 -8.57 -12.89 -9.64
CA ASP A 102 -9.10 -13.20 -8.31
C ASP A 102 -8.31 -14.30 -7.61
N GLU A 103 -7.88 -15.35 -8.35
CA GLU A 103 -7.03 -16.41 -7.79
C GLU A 103 -5.65 -15.88 -7.39
N GLU A 104 -5.06 -15.01 -8.22
CA GLU A 104 -3.78 -14.37 -7.90
C GLU A 104 -3.90 -13.48 -6.65
N ALA A 105 -4.96 -12.68 -6.56
CA ALA A 105 -5.22 -11.83 -5.39
C ALA A 105 -5.39 -12.65 -4.10
N GLU A 106 -6.13 -13.75 -4.17
CA GLU A 106 -6.32 -14.64 -3.02
C GLU A 106 -5.01 -15.33 -2.60
N ALA A 107 -4.23 -15.80 -3.57
CA ALA A 107 -2.97 -16.51 -3.31
C ALA A 107 -1.88 -15.58 -2.75
N LEU A 108 -1.80 -14.33 -3.23
CA LEU A 108 -0.75 -13.37 -2.83
C LEU A 108 -1.16 -12.52 -1.63
N TYR A 109 -2.43 -12.10 -1.55
CA TYR A 109 -2.90 -11.11 -0.57
C TYR A 109 -3.94 -11.63 0.41
N GLN A 110 -4.31 -12.93 0.32
CA GLN A 110 -5.27 -13.61 1.19
C GLN A 110 -6.69 -13.01 1.15
N VAL A 111 -7.03 -12.30 0.10
CA VAL A 111 -8.35 -11.70 -0.11
C VAL A 111 -8.80 -11.89 -1.54
N ARG A 112 -10.10 -12.14 -1.71
CA ARG A 112 -10.74 -12.14 -3.02
C ARG A 112 -11.45 -10.82 -3.23
N PRO A 113 -11.05 -9.99 -4.22
CA PRO A 113 -11.65 -8.68 -4.39
C PRO A 113 -13.11 -8.79 -4.86
N PRO A 114 -14.02 -7.96 -4.29
CA PRO A 114 -15.40 -7.92 -4.74
C PRO A 114 -15.48 -7.42 -6.18
N GLN A 115 -16.54 -7.75 -6.89
CA GLN A 115 -16.84 -7.17 -8.20
C GLN A 115 -17.69 -5.91 -8.03
N VAL A 116 -17.32 -4.86 -8.73
CA VAL A 116 -18.10 -3.63 -8.80
C VAL A 116 -18.71 -3.51 -10.21
N SER A 117 -20.02 -3.40 -10.28
CA SER A 117 -20.70 -3.33 -11.57
C SER A 117 -20.48 -1.99 -12.26
N GLU A 118 -20.51 -1.99 -13.60
CA GLU A 118 -20.49 -0.73 -14.38
C GLU A 118 -21.64 0.20 -13.99
N ALA A 119 -22.82 -0.34 -13.63
CA ALA A 119 -23.95 0.45 -13.15
C ALA A 119 -23.60 1.26 -11.88
N ALA A 120 -22.75 0.74 -10.99
CA ALA A 120 -22.29 1.47 -9.82
C ALA A 120 -21.35 2.62 -10.21
N PHE A 121 -20.48 2.41 -11.20
CA PHE A 121 -19.64 3.49 -11.76
C PHE A 121 -20.45 4.56 -12.47
N GLU A 122 -21.46 4.17 -13.29
CA GLU A 122 -22.36 5.12 -13.93
C GLU A 122 -23.13 5.97 -12.90
N ALA A 123 -23.62 5.34 -11.83
CA ALA A 123 -24.28 6.09 -10.76
C ALA A 123 -23.32 7.05 -10.04
N ALA A 124 -22.07 6.67 -9.84
CA ALA A 124 -21.05 7.55 -9.28
C ALA A 124 -20.71 8.72 -10.23
N LEU A 125 -20.60 8.47 -11.54
CA LEU A 125 -20.42 9.53 -12.54
C LEU A 125 -21.60 10.49 -12.57
N GLN A 126 -22.84 10.02 -12.42
CA GLN A 126 -24.03 10.89 -12.35
C GLN A 126 -24.00 11.79 -11.11
N ARG A 127 -23.59 11.28 -9.94
CA ARG A 127 -23.43 12.12 -8.73
C ARG A 127 -22.33 13.17 -8.94
N LEU A 128 -21.19 12.71 -9.49
CA LEU A 128 -20.07 13.61 -9.81
C LEU A 128 -20.49 14.72 -10.80
N ASP A 129 -21.30 14.37 -11.80
CA ASP A 129 -21.88 15.33 -12.76
C ASP A 129 -22.63 16.47 -12.06
N GLY A 130 -23.36 16.12 -10.99
CA GLY A 130 -24.13 17.09 -10.20
C GLY A 130 -23.29 18.05 -9.36
N VAL A 131 -22.02 17.75 -9.07
CA VAL A 131 -21.13 18.61 -8.25
C VAL A 131 -20.10 19.36 -9.09
N LEU A 132 -19.87 18.93 -10.34
CA LEU A 132 -18.95 19.59 -11.26
C LEU A 132 -19.57 20.83 -11.91
N GLU A 133 -18.83 21.91 -11.95
CA GLU A 133 -19.25 23.20 -12.57
C GLU A 133 -18.75 23.31 -14.01
N GLY A 134 -19.47 24.10 -14.82
CA GLY A 134 -19.07 24.48 -16.17
C GLY A 134 -19.70 23.64 -17.29
N PRO A 135 -19.43 23.98 -18.56
CA PRO A 135 -19.89 23.26 -19.74
C PRO A 135 -18.97 22.08 -20.08
N GLY A 136 -19.46 21.13 -20.88
CA GLY A 136 -18.70 20.01 -21.40
C GLY A 136 -19.04 18.67 -20.73
N SER A 137 -18.30 17.62 -21.08
CA SER A 137 -18.45 16.30 -20.51
C SER A 137 -18.04 16.25 -19.03
N VAL A 138 -18.45 15.20 -18.29
CA VAL A 138 -17.97 14.96 -16.91
C VAL A 138 -16.44 14.94 -16.86
N GLN A 139 -15.83 14.29 -17.84
CA GLN A 139 -14.36 14.22 -17.98
C GLN A 139 -13.73 15.62 -18.09
N ASP A 140 -14.23 16.46 -19.02
CA ASP A 140 -13.68 17.81 -19.25
C ASP A 140 -13.82 18.67 -18.00
N ARG A 141 -14.99 18.64 -17.37
CA ARG A 141 -15.27 19.41 -16.14
C ARG A 141 -14.46 18.94 -14.96
N TYR A 142 -14.25 17.62 -14.82
CA TYR A 142 -13.37 17.08 -13.81
C TYR A 142 -11.92 17.53 -14.03
N GLN A 143 -11.40 17.43 -15.25
CA GLN A 143 -10.06 17.91 -15.57
C GLN A 143 -9.91 19.42 -15.33
N ALA A 144 -10.94 20.22 -15.66
CA ALA A 144 -10.96 21.65 -15.38
C ALA A 144 -10.99 21.95 -13.87
N ALA A 145 -11.77 21.21 -13.09
CA ALA A 145 -11.80 21.32 -11.62
C ALA A 145 -10.44 20.96 -11.02
N ARG A 146 -9.85 19.85 -11.47
CA ARG A 146 -8.52 19.40 -11.03
C ARG A 146 -7.44 20.41 -11.36
N ALA A 147 -7.49 21.05 -12.53
CA ALA A 147 -6.51 22.05 -12.94
C ALA A 147 -6.45 23.26 -11.99
N ARG A 148 -7.56 23.60 -11.32
CA ARG A 148 -7.63 24.73 -10.36
C ARG A 148 -6.94 24.43 -9.02
N VAL A 149 -6.63 23.19 -8.74
CA VAL A 149 -6.02 22.75 -7.48
C VAL A 149 -4.64 22.12 -7.66
N LEU A 150 -4.05 22.29 -8.86
CA LEU A 150 -2.68 21.85 -9.11
C LEU A 150 -1.69 22.77 -8.38
N VAL A 151 -0.75 22.16 -7.67
CA VAL A 151 0.34 22.87 -6.99
C VAL A 151 1.34 23.36 -8.05
N PRO A 152 1.63 24.68 -8.12
CA PRO A 152 2.71 25.17 -8.96
C PRO A 152 4.05 24.51 -8.60
N THR A 153 4.86 24.18 -9.60
CA THR A 153 6.10 23.41 -9.39
C THR A 153 7.07 24.10 -8.41
N ASP A 154 7.14 25.44 -8.43
CA ASP A 154 7.95 26.24 -7.50
C ASP A 154 7.39 26.29 -6.07
N ARG A 155 6.22 25.72 -5.81
CA ARG A 155 5.55 25.65 -4.51
C ARG A 155 5.46 24.24 -3.93
N VAL A 156 5.79 23.22 -4.73
CA VAL A 156 5.67 21.81 -4.34
C VAL A 156 6.41 21.54 -3.03
N ASP A 157 7.65 21.98 -2.91
CA ASP A 157 8.49 21.75 -1.73
C ASP A 157 7.86 22.32 -0.45
N ALA A 158 7.45 23.60 -0.48
CA ALA A 158 6.80 24.26 0.66
C ALA A 158 5.49 23.59 1.09
N VAL A 159 4.69 23.10 0.12
CA VAL A 159 3.44 22.39 0.38
C VAL A 159 3.72 21.02 1.03
N PHE A 160 4.69 20.26 0.50
CA PHE A 160 5.09 18.97 1.09
C PHE A 160 5.69 19.13 2.49
N GLU A 161 6.58 20.10 2.70
CA GLU A 161 7.14 20.38 4.03
C GLU A 161 6.06 20.67 5.06
N ALA A 162 5.07 21.51 4.73
CA ALA A 162 3.96 21.81 5.63
C ALA A 162 3.07 20.58 5.89
N ALA A 163 2.76 19.79 4.86
CA ALA A 163 1.97 18.56 4.98
C ALA A 163 2.68 17.53 5.86
N ILE A 164 3.98 17.30 5.65
CA ILE A 164 4.83 16.39 6.42
C ILE A 164 4.92 16.84 7.88
N ALA A 165 5.17 18.13 8.13
CA ALA A 165 5.30 18.67 9.48
C ALA A 165 4.03 18.46 10.30
N GLU A 166 2.85 18.75 9.72
CA GLU A 166 1.56 18.55 10.40
C GLU A 166 1.25 17.06 10.57
N ALA A 167 1.45 16.22 9.56
CA ALA A 167 1.26 14.79 9.63
C ALA A 167 2.12 14.16 10.75
N ARG A 168 3.40 14.55 10.82
CA ARG A 168 4.32 14.13 11.88
C ARG A 168 3.87 14.60 13.27
N ALA A 169 3.46 15.87 13.39
CA ALA A 169 2.98 16.42 14.66
C ALA A 169 1.75 15.66 15.17
N ARG A 170 0.79 15.37 14.28
CA ARG A 170 -0.40 14.58 14.63
C ARG A 170 -0.03 13.17 15.05
N THR A 171 0.79 12.48 14.28
CA THR A 171 1.23 11.11 14.60
C THR A 171 1.94 11.03 15.94
N ARG A 172 2.85 11.96 16.24
CA ARG A 172 3.62 11.98 17.50
C ARG A 172 2.80 12.26 18.76
N ARG A 173 1.56 12.75 18.63
CA ARG A 173 0.64 12.86 19.78
C ARG A 173 0.14 11.50 20.25
N HIS A 174 0.20 10.49 19.39
CA HIS A 174 -0.38 9.16 19.62
C HIS A 174 0.64 8.03 19.56
N ALA A 175 1.72 8.20 18.82
CA ALA A 175 2.76 7.19 18.59
C ALA A 175 4.10 7.60 19.21
N VAL A 176 4.76 6.65 19.88
CA VAL A 176 6.16 6.78 20.30
C VAL A 176 7.02 6.25 19.15
N LEU A 177 7.60 7.17 18.39
CA LEU A 177 8.50 6.83 17.27
C LEU A 177 9.94 6.66 17.80
N PRO A 178 10.81 5.90 17.10
CA PRO A 178 12.22 5.80 17.43
C PRO A 178 12.89 7.19 17.54
N GLU A 179 13.90 7.32 18.38
CA GLU A 179 14.68 8.58 18.46
C GLU A 179 15.37 8.94 17.15
N THR A 180 15.66 7.92 16.35
CA THR A 180 16.27 8.03 15.01
C THR A 180 15.28 8.37 13.91
N ASP A 181 13.97 8.50 14.22
CA ASP A 181 12.88 8.78 13.29
C ASP A 181 13.17 10.00 12.40
N ARG A 182 13.40 9.73 11.11
CA ARG A 182 13.65 10.74 10.08
C ARG A 182 13.43 10.19 8.68
N PHE A 183 13.08 11.08 7.77
CA PHE A 183 13.23 10.82 6.34
C PHE A 183 13.61 12.11 5.60
N ARG A 184 14.05 11.97 4.36
CA ARG A 184 14.21 13.06 3.41
C ARG A 184 13.34 12.81 2.19
N VAL A 185 12.90 13.88 1.56
CA VAL A 185 12.17 13.83 0.29
C VAL A 185 13.15 14.10 -0.85
N GLU A 186 13.05 13.31 -1.91
CA GLU A 186 13.75 13.49 -3.17
C GLU A 186 12.75 13.60 -4.31
N TYR A 187 12.92 14.59 -5.18
CA TYR A 187 12.07 14.75 -6.35
C TYR A 187 12.71 14.07 -7.55
N VAL A 188 11.94 13.20 -8.20
CA VAL A 188 12.42 12.37 -9.31
C VAL A 188 11.50 12.47 -10.52
N THR A 189 11.98 11.97 -11.67
CA THR A 189 11.22 11.85 -12.92
C THR A 189 11.46 10.48 -13.56
N GLY A 190 10.68 10.11 -14.58
CA GLY A 190 10.86 8.86 -15.32
C GLY A 190 10.38 7.62 -14.58
N LYS A 191 9.44 7.77 -13.63
CA LYS A 191 8.93 6.66 -12.82
C LYS A 191 7.51 6.27 -13.22
N SER A 192 7.14 5.01 -12.98
CA SER A 192 5.76 4.52 -13.18
C SER A 192 4.81 4.83 -12.02
N TRP A 193 5.35 5.15 -10.84
CA TRP A 193 4.62 5.46 -9.60
C TRP A 193 4.62 6.97 -9.31
N SER A 194 3.77 7.42 -8.38
CA SER A 194 3.64 8.83 -7.98
C SER A 194 4.59 9.21 -6.84
N ALA A 195 4.77 8.32 -5.87
CA ALA A 195 5.78 8.42 -4.81
C ALA A 195 6.16 7.01 -4.36
N TYR A 196 7.24 6.92 -3.60
CA TYR A 196 7.76 5.67 -3.10
C TYR A 196 8.58 5.89 -1.82
N ASN A 197 8.39 5.02 -0.81
CA ASN A 197 9.17 5.05 0.42
C ASN A 197 10.24 3.95 0.41
N TRP A 198 11.48 4.35 0.37
CA TRP A 198 12.63 3.47 0.55
C TRP A 198 13.02 3.42 2.03
N TYR A 199 12.47 2.47 2.78
CA TYR A 199 12.87 2.26 4.17
C TYR A 199 14.26 1.63 4.24
N GLN A 200 15.17 2.25 5.01
CA GLN A 200 16.59 1.89 5.05
C GLN A 200 17.01 1.23 6.36
N GLY A 201 16.06 0.99 7.26
CA GLY A 201 16.35 0.55 8.61
C GLY A 201 16.74 1.70 9.55
N GLY A 202 16.78 1.40 10.84
CA GLY A 202 17.15 2.36 11.87
C GLY A 202 16.22 3.56 11.99
N GLY A 203 14.93 3.41 11.64
CA GLY A 203 13.96 4.51 11.66
C GLY A 203 14.20 5.55 10.56
N SER A 204 14.87 5.20 9.46
CA SER A 204 15.23 6.14 8.38
C SER A 204 14.60 5.73 7.04
N SER A 205 14.09 6.72 6.28
CA SER A 205 13.59 6.53 4.91
C SER A 205 14.11 7.59 3.94
N VAL A 206 14.06 7.24 2.66
CA VAL A 206 14.08 8.18 1.54
C VAL A 206 12.73 8.10 0.87
N ILE A 207 12.03 9.22 0.74
CA ILE A 207 10.75 9.29 0.04
C ILE A 207 11.00 9.98 -1.30
N GLU A 208 10.81 9.24 -2.39
CA GLU A 208 10.88 9.79 -3.73
C GLU A 208 9.49 10.24 -4.17
N VAL A 209 9.37 11.45 -4.71
CA VAL A 209 8.14 12.02 -5.28
C VAL A 209 8.35 12.27 -6.76
N ASN A 210 7.52 11.65 -7.60
CA ASN A 210 7.63 11.76 -9.05
C ASN A 210 6.93 13.02 -9.55
N LEU A 211 7.67 13.89 -10.24
CA LEU A 211 7.18 15.15 -10.80
C LEU A 211 6.80 15.06 -12.30
N ASP A 212 6.76 13.87 -12.90
CA ASP A 212 6.34 13.71 -14.31
C ASP A 212 4.91 14.19 -14.56
N LEU A 213 4.05 14.11 -13.53
CA LEU A 213 2.68 14.56 -13.59
C LEU A 213 2.42 15.67 -12.57
N PRO A 214 1.64 16.69 -12.92
CA PRO A 214 1.26 17.75 -12.00
C PRO A 214 0.53 17.20 -10.77
N ILE A 215 0.96 17.63 -9.58
CA ILE A 215 0.44 17.19 -8.28
C ILE A 215 -0.71 18.10 -7.87
N ALA A 216 -1.88 17.52 -7.60
CA ALA A 216 -2.99 18.25 -6.98
C ALA A 216 -2.75 18.40 -5.47
N ILE A 217 -3.32 19.43 -4.87
CA ILE A 217 -3.07 19.81 -3.46
C ILE A 217 -3.40 18.69 -2.47
N ASP A 218 -4.51 17.98 -2.69
CA ASP A 218 -4.94 16.80 -1.92
C ASP A 218 -3.91 15.66 -2.02
N ARG A 219 -3.35 15.45 -3.23
CA ARG A 219 -2.33 14.41 -3.44
C ARG A 219 -1.02 14.74 -2.73
N ALA A 220 -0.67 16.01 -2.56
CA ALA A 220 0.52 16.38 -1.77
C ALA A 220 0.34 15.97 -0.30
N LEU A 221 -0.83 16.20 0.28
CA LEU A 221 -1.16 15.75 1.64
C LEU A 221 -1.22 14.21 1.73
N ASP A 222 -1.89 13.58 0.76
CA ASP A 222 -2.02 12.13 0.72
C ASP A 222 -0.65 11.46 0.65
N LEU A 223 0.24 11.90 -0.25
CA LEU A 223 1.57 11.33 -0.39
C LEU A 223 2.43 11.58 0.86
N ALA A 224 2.36 12.77 1.46
CA ALA A 224 3.08 13.07 2.71
C ALA A 224 2.64 12.15 3.86
N ALA A 225 1.36 11.83 3.94
CA ALA A 225 0.82 10.95 4.98
C ALA A 225 1.04 9.46 4.63
N HIS A 226 0.79 9.05 3.40
CA HIS A 226 0.93 7.68 2.91
C HIS A 226 2.38 7.18 2.99
N GLU A 227 3.32 7.96 2.45
CA GLU A 227 4.73 7.58 2.47
C GLU A 227 5.40 7.85 3.82
N GLY A 228 4.93 8.90 4.52
CA GLY A 228 5.51 9.39 5.76
C GLY A 228 4.72 9.02 7.01
N TYR A 229 3.90 9.97 7.49
CA TYR A 229 3.25 9.92 8.80
C TYR A 229 1.71 9.96 8.69
N PRO A 230 1.00 8.89 9.12
CA PRO A 230 1.46 7.68 9.80
C PRO A 230 1.65 6.46 8.89
N GLY A 231 1.94 6.64 7.61
CA GLY A 231 1.98 5.61 6.59
C GLY A 231 3.24 4.72 6.62
N HIS A 232 3.79 4.42 5.43
CA HIS A 232 4.84 3.41 5.24
C HIS A 232 6.08 3.62 6.12
N HIS A 233 6.53 4.87 6.30
CA HIS A 233 7.68 5.17 7.17
C HIS A 233 7.42 4.74 8.62
N VAL A 234 6.27 5.11 9.18
CA VAL A 234 5.89 4.77 10.56
C VAL A 234 5.65 3.27 10.70
N TYR A 235 4.96 2.65 9.74
CA TYR A 235 4.73 1.22 9.68
C TYR A 235 6.04 0.43 9.79
N ASN A 236 7.00 0.71 8.92
CA ASN A 236 8.28 0.03 8.91
C ASN A 236 9.10 0.30 10.18
N ALA A 237 9.14 1.56 10.66
CA ALA A 237 9.88 1.93 11.87
C ALA A 237 9.34 1.22 13.12
N LEU A 238 8.01 1.10 13.26
CA LEU A 238 7.40 0.42 14.40
C LEU A 238 7.60 -1.10 14.34
N LEU A 239 7.50 -1.71 13.16
CA LEU A 239 7.75 -3.14 12.99
C LEU A 239 9.23 -3.47 13.26
N GLU A 240 10.15 -2.68 12.75
CA GLU A 240 11.58 -2.86 13.04
C GLU A 240 11.86 -2.76 14.53
N GLN A 241 11.41 -1.68 15.19
CA GLN A 241 11.61 -1.47 16.61
C GLN A 241 11.06 -2.60 17.47
N ARG A 242 9.86 -3.08 17.13
CA ARG A 242 9.14 -4.07 17.93
C ARG A 242 9.63 -5.50 17.70
N PHE A 243 9.99 -5.83 16.48
CA PHE A 243 10.26 -7.21 16.08
C PHE A 243 11.67 -7.46 15.58
N ALA A 244 12.22 -6.64 14.67
CA ALA A 244 13.49 -6.92 14.02
C ALA A 244 14.71 -6.61 14.90
N GLN A 245 14.65 -5.57 15.73
CA GLN A 245 15.77 -5.23 16.59
C GLN A 245 16.08 -6.33 17.58
N VAL A 246 17.38 -6.51 17.87
CA VAL A 246 17.83 -7.45 18.90
C VAL A 246 17.54 -6.86 20.29
N PRO A 247 17.15 -7.67 21.31
CA PRO A 247 16.95 -7.17 22.68
C PRO A 247 18.09 -6.25 23.19
N PRO A 248 17.77 -5.20 24.00
CA PRO A 248 16.53 -5.05 24.77
C PRO A 248 15.35 -4.37 24.02
N GLY A 249 15.52 -3.81 22.82
CA GLY A 249 14.50 -3.01 22.14
C GLY A 249 13.46 -3.82 21.35
N GLY A 250 13.82 -4.97 20.79
CA GLY A 250 12.96 -5.79 19.96
C GLY A 250 13.04 -7.28 20.25
N ARG A 251 12.50 -8.10 19.36
CA ARG A 251 12.42 -9.57 19.51
C ARG A 251 13.51 -10.34 18.75
N GLY A 252 14.27 -9.66 17.86
CA GLY A 252 15.23 -10.28 16.96
C GLY A 252 14.60 -11.18 15.91
N TRP A 253 13.37 -10.88 15.47
CA TRP A 253 12.65 -11.62 14.44
C TRP A 253 13.12 -11.14 13.06
N VAL A 254 14.04 -11.88 12.50
CA VAL A 254 14.76 -11.49 11.28
C VAL A 254 13.88 -11.39 10.04
N GLU A 255 12.76 -12.09 10.01
CA GLU A 255 11.77 -12.01 8.92
C GLU A 255 11.22 -10.61 8.69
N PHE A 256 11.26 -9.74 9.69
CA PHE A 256 10.86 -8.33 9.56
C PHE A 256 11.95 -7.43 8.98
N THR A 257 13.10 -7.97 8.60
CA THR A 257 14.15 -7.23 7.90
C THR A 257 14.03 -7.32 6.37
N VAL A 258 13.08 -8.10 5.86
CA VAL A 258 12.77 -8.22 4.44
C VAL A 258 11.29 -7.93 4.18
N TYR A 259 11.01 -7.18 3.12
CA TYR A 259 9.64 -6.91 2.69
C TYR A 259 9.43 -7.40 1.26
N PRO A 260 8.75 -8.56 1.08
CA PRO A 260 8.35 -8.99 -0.25
C PRO A 260 7.09 -8.24 -0.70
N LEU A 261 7.17 -7.60 -1.88
CA LEU A 261 6.09 -6.77 -2.41
C LEU A 261 4.80 -7.56 -2.69
N PHE A 262 4.93 -8.73 -3.31
CA PHE A 262 3.78 -9.59 -3.63
C PHE A 262 3.48 -10.53 -2.46
N SER A 263 2.88 -9.97 -1.41
CA SER A 263 2.65 -10.69 -0.16
C SER A 263 1.42 -10.17 0.61
N PRO A 264 0.86 -10.95 1.54
CA PRO A 264 -0.27 -10.49 2.35
C PRO A 264 0.07 -9.26 3.21
N GLN A 265 1.34 -9.09 3.57
CA GLN A 265 1.80 -7.89 4.28
C GLN A 265 1.56 -6.62 3.47
N SER A 266 1.68 -6.66 2.14
CA SER A 266 1.48 -5.50 1.29
C SER A 266 0.04 -4.98 1.31
N LEU A 267 -0.95 -5.87 1.40
CA LEU A 267 -2.35 -5.43 1.55
C LEU A 267 -2.54 -4.61 2.85
N ILE A 268 -1.91 -5.07 3.94
CA ILE A 268 -1.98 -4.36 5.22
C ILE A 268 -1.18 -3.05 5.15
N ALA A 269 0.01 -3.07 4.58
CA ALA A 269 0.87 -1.89 4.48
C ALA A 269 0.22 -0.79 3.65
N GLU A 270 -0.26 -1.10 2.44
CA GLU A 270 -0.95 -0.14 1.57
C GLU A 270 -2.29 0.32 2.16
N GLY A 271 -3.08 -0.64 2.66
CA GLY A 271 -4.37 -0.33 3.28
C GLY A 271 -4.23 0.56 4.50
N THR A 272 -3.23 0.31 5.34
CA THR A 272 -2.97 1.15 6.53
C THR A 272 -2.35 2.49 6.15
N ALA A 273 -1.52 2.56 5.11
CA ALA A 273 -0.98 3.83 4.63
C ALA A 273 -2.08 4.76 4.13
N ASN A 274 -3.04 4.24 3.33
CA ASN A 274 -4.19 5.01 2.86
C ASN A 274 -5.16 5.36 3.99
N PHE A 275 -5.57 4.40 4.81
CA PHE A 275 -6.47 4.67 5.94
C PHE A 275 -5.83 5.60 6.98
N GLY A 276 -4.50 5.55 7.14
CA GLY A 276 -3.73 6.42 8.01
C GLY A 276 -3.90 7.91 7.67
N ILE A 277 -4.16 8.25 6.40
CA ILE A 277 -4.50 9.62 5.98
C ILE A 277 -5.76 10.09 6.72
N GLU A 278 -6.81 9.27 6.72
CA GLU A 278 -8.06 9.61 7.42
C GLU A 278 -7.94 9.57 8.95
N VAL A 279 -7.03 8.76 9.49
CA VAL A 279 -6.74 8.72 10.92
C VAL A 279 -6.05 10.01 11.35
N ALA A 280 -5.07 10.47 10.57
CA ALA A 280 -4.33 11.70 10.85
C ALA A 280 -5.12 12.97 10.51
N PHE A 281 -5.90 12.94 9.44
CA PHE A 281 -6.67 14.08 8.93
C PHE A 281 -8.14 13.70 8.70
N PRO A 282 -8.93 13.57 9.79
CA PRO A 282 -10.33 13.21 9.64
C PRO A 282 -11.14 14.38 9.03
N GLY A 283 -11.91 14.08 8.00
CA GLY A 283 -12.98 14.91 7.40
C GLY A 283 -12.79 16.43 7.47
N ALA A 284 -13.47 17.07 8.42
CA ALA A 284 -13.46 18.54 8.56
C ALA A 284 -12.07 19.11 8.92
N GLU A 285 -11.24 18.36 9.64
CA GLU A 285 -9.89 18.79 9.98
C GLU A 285 -8.96 18.78 8.78
N ARG A 286 -9.13 17.81 7.86
CA ARG A 286 -8.43 17.79 6.58
C ARG A 286 -8.77 19.02 5.77
N LEU A 287 -10.06 19.28 5.57
CA LEU A 287 -10.54 20.44 4.81
C LEU A 287 -10.06 21.76 5.41
N ALA A 288 -10.07 21.90 6.74
CA ALA A 288 -9.58 23.10 7.41
C ALA A 288 -8.07 23.30 7.15
N PHE A 289 -7.26 22.26 7.30
CA PHE A 289 -5.82 22.32 7.07
C PHE A 289 -5.49 22.62 5.60
N GLU A 290 -6.14 21.97 4.66
CA GLU A 290 -5.98 22.26 3.23
C GLU A 290 -6.31 23.72 2.93
N ARG A 291 -7.51 24.20 3.34
CA ARG A 291 -8.00 25.54 3.09
C ARG A 291 -7.15 26.64 3.75
N GLU A 292 -6.72 26.44 4.98
CA GLU A 292 -6.07 27.47 5.79
C GLU A 292 -4.55 27.49 5.66
N VAL A 293 -3.95 26.37 5.26
CA VAL A 293 -2.50 26.23 5.17
C VAL A 293 -2.04 25.90 3.76
N LEU A 294 -2.48 24.74 3.19
CA LEU A 294 -1.89 24.27 1.95
C LEU A 294 -2.28 25.10 0.73
N PHE A 295 -3.56 25.47 0.60
CA PHE A 295 -4.02 26.32 -0.51
C PHE A 295 -3.31 27.68 -0.54
N PRO A 296 -3.19 28.44 0.57
CA PRO A 296 -2.40 29.66 0.60
C PRO A 296 -0.93 29.48 0.26
N LEU A 297 -0.28 28.42 0.78
CA LEU A 297 1.13 28.11 0.46
C LEU A 297 1.33 27.83 -1.04
N ALA A 298 0.38 27.13 -1.65
CA ALA A 298 0.39 26.88 -3.08
C ALA A 298 0.02 28.11 -3.93
N GLY A 299 -0.43 29.23 -3.31
CA GLY A 299 -0.95 30.39 -4.02
C GLY A 299 -2.31 30.13 -4.67
N LEU A 300 -3.04 29.11 -4.19
CA LEU A 300 -4.38 28.74 -4.66
C LEU A 300 -5.47 29.45 -3.83
N ALA A 301 -6.64 29.66 -4.46
CA ALA A 301 -7.76 30.28 -3.77
C ALA A 301 -8.35 29.33 -2.69
N PRO A 302 -8.43 29.72 -1.40
CA PRO A 302 -8.97 28.85 -0.35
C PRO A 302 -10.40 28.35 -0.59
N ALA A 303 -11.22 29.12 -1.34
CA ALA A 303 -12.58 28.71 -1.72
C ALA A 303 -12.64 27.48 -2.63
N GLU A 304 -11.55 27.15 -3.33
CA GLU A 304 -11.48 25.93 -4.14
C GLU A 304 -11.35 24.65 -3.28
N ALA A 305 -10.89 24.77 -2.02
CA ALA A 305 -10.76 23.61 -1.12
C ALA A 305 -12.11 22.92 -0.89
N GLU A 306 -13.18 23.68 -0.61
CA GLU A 306 -14.51 23.12 -0.39
C GLU A 306 -15.13 22.56 -1.66
N ARG A 307 -14.87 23.18 -2.81
CA ARG A 307 -15.33 22.66 -4.11
C ARG A 307 -14.65 21.35 -4.43
N TRP A 308 -13.34 21.30 -4.26
CA TRP A 308 -12.56 20.11 -4.53
C TRP A 308 -12.90 18.97 -3.56
N ALA A 309 -13.13 19.25 -2.28
CA ALA A 309 -13.57 18.24 -1.30
C ALA A 309 -14.91 17.58 -1.69
N ARG A 310 -15.86 18.32 -2.27
CA ARG A 310 -17.11 17.74 -2.80
C ARG A 310 -16.85 16.82 -3.99
N VAL A 311 -15.95 17.20 -4.89
CA VAL A 311 -15.53 16.34 -6.02
C VAL A 311 -14.89 15.07 -5.51
N GLN A 312 -13.95 15.16 -4.56
CA GLN A 312 -13.24 14.01 -3.99
C GLN A 312 -14.21 13.00 -3.32
N ALA A 313 -15.27 13.47 -2.67
CA ALA A 313 -16.25 12.60 -2.04
C ALA A 313 -16.91 11.64 -3.04
N GLU A 314 -17.13 12.08 -4.30
CA GLU A 314 -17.77 11.28 -5.35
C GLU A 314 -16.81 10.34 -6.10
N LEU A 315 -15.49 10.47 -5.88
CA LEU A 315 -14.50 9.63 -6.56
C LEU A 315 -14.28 8.25 -5.88
N LYS A 316 -14.76 8.06 -4.64
CA LYS A 316 -14.46 6.85 -3.86
C LYS A 316 -14.86 5.55 -4.56
N VAL A 317 -16.05 5.50 -5.14
CA VAL A 317 -16.52 4.31 -5.90
C VAL A 317 -15.70 4.14 -7.18
N LEU A 318 -15.40 5.25 -7.87
CA LEU A 318 -14.64 5.23 -9.13
C LEU A 318 -13.20 4.73 -8.93
N ALA A 319 -12.64 4.81 -7.72
CA ALA A 319 -11.33 4.24 -7.42
C ALA A 319 -11.27 2.72 -7.63
N PHE A 320 -12.40 2.01 -7.52
CA PHE A 320 -12.49 0.57 -7.80
C PHE A 320 -12.48 0.22 -9.30
N ALA A 321 -12.63 1.19 -10.19
CA ALA A 321 -12.54 0.95 -11.62
C ALA A 321 -11.15 0.41 -12.03
N ASP A 322 -10.10 0.76 -11.31
CA ASP A 322 -8.77 0.21 -11.50
C ASP A 322 -8.70 -1.31 -11.23
N ASN A 323 -9.49 -1.83 -10.27
CA ASN A 323 -9.55 -3.27 -9.98
C ASN A 323 -10.32 -4.02 -11.08
N GLU A 324 -11.45 -3.46 -11.53
CA GLU A 324 -12.26 -4.10 -12.56
C GLU A 324 -11.54 -4.13 -13.91
N VAL A 325 -10.85 -3.04 -14.26
CA VAL A 325 -10.07 -3.03 -15.49
C VAL A 325 -8.89 -4.00 -15.40
N ALA A 326 -8.21 -4.09 -14.26
CA ALA A 326 -7.12 -5.05 -14.07
C ALA A 326 -7.62 -6.49 -14.19
N ARG A 327 -8.78 -6.82 -13.58
CA ARG A 327 -9.43 -8.12 -13.72
C ARG A 327 -9.73 -8.43 -15.18
N GLY A 328 -10.48 -7.55 -15.86
CA GLY A 328 -10.88 -7.79 -17.25
C GLY A 328 -9.70 -7.90 -18.20
N TYR A 329 -8.67 -7.08 -18.02
CA TYR A 329 -7.49 -7.06 -18.87
C TYR A 329 -6.58 -8.28 -18.63
N LEU A 330 -6.27 -8.61 -17.38
CA LEU A 330 -5.37 -9.72 -17.05
C LEU A 330 -6.01 -11.08 -17.30
N ASP A 331 -7.33 -11.21 -17.20
CA ASP A 331 -8.09 -12.42 -17.51
C ASP A 331 -8.41 -12.54 -19.02
N GLY A 332 -7.99 -11.55 -19.83
CA GLY A 332 -8.15 -11.58 -21.29
C GLY A 332 -9.58 -11.25 -21.77
N HIS A 333 -10.42 -10.67 -20.92
CA HIS A 333 -11.78 -10.24 -21.27
C HIS A 333 -11.80 -8.83 -21.91
N LEU A 334 -10.77 -8.03 -21.68
CA LEU A 334 -10.58 -6.71 -22.27
C LEU A 334 -9.26 -6.68 -23.06
N SER A 335 -9.32 -6.16 -24.27
CA SER A 335 -8.12 -5.75 -24.99
C SER A 335 -7.48 -4.54 -24.29
N ARG A 336 -6.21 -4.23 -24.61
CA ARG A 336 -5.53 -3.04 -24.11
C ARG A 336 -6.31 -1.76 -24.40
N ALA A 337 -6.83 -1.61 -25.62
CA ALA A 337 -7.58 -0.43 -26.02
C ALA A 337 -8.89 -0.27 -25.23
N GLU A 338 -9.62 -1.37 -25.00
CA GLU A 338 -10.84 -1.36 -24.17
C GLU A 338 -10.51 -1.03 -22.71
N ALA A 339 -9.42 -1.57 -22.18
CA ALA A 339 -8.95 -1.27 -20.82
C ALA A 339 -8.54 0.21 -20.66
N GLU A 340 -7.84 0.78 -21.67
CA GLU A 340 -7.54 2.23 -21.68
C GLU A 340 -8.81 3.08 -21.74
N ALA A 341 -9.76 2.72 -22.60
CA ALA A 341 -11.05 3.41 -22.70
C ALA A 341 -11.85 3.34 -21.38
N PHE A 342 -11.83 2.19 -20.69
CA PHE A 342 -12.45 2.00 -19.38
C PHE A 342 -11.83 2.92 -18.31
N LEU A 343 -10.51 3.02 -18.26
CA LEU A 343 -9.80 3.91 -17.34
C LEU A 343 -10.07 5.39 -17.63
N VAL A 344 -10.13 5.78 -18.90
CA VAL A 344 -10.50 7.14 -19.29
C VAL A 344 -11.89 7.46 -18.79
N ARG A 345 -12.86 6.57 -19.00
CA ARG A 345 -14.26 6.80 -18.64
C ARG A 345 -14.49 6.80 -17.12
N TYR A 346 -14.09 5.74 -16.44
CA TYR A 346 -14.48 5.49 -15.04
C TYR A 346 -13.45 5.96 -14.01
N SER A 347 -12.15 5.96 -14.35
CA SER A 347 -11.12 6.54 -13.49
C SER A 347 -10.81 8.00 -13.83
N LEU A 348 -11.54 8.60 -14.78
CA LEU A 348 -11.40 9.99 -15.23
C LEU A 348 -9.97 10.38 -15.61
N ARG A 349 -9.19 9.42 -16.10
CA ARG A 349 -7.81 9.59 -16.49
C ARG A 349 -7.71 10.19 -17.89
N THR A 350 -6.66 10.96 -18.15
CA THR A 350 -6.28 11.27 -19.53
C THR A 350 -5.79 10.00 -20.23
N GLU A 351 -5.77 9.96 -21.56
CA GLU A 351 -5.23 8.82 -22.32
C GLU A 351 -3.80 8.46 -21.91
N ALA A 352 -2.94 9.46 -21.69
CA ALA A 352 -1.57 9.25 -21.22
C ALA A 352 -1.51 8.61 -19.82
N GLN A 353 -2.40 9.03 -18.90
CA GLN A 353 -2.52 8.46 -17.57
C GLN A 353 -3.11 7.05 -17.59
N ALA A 354 -4.06 6.77 -18.48
CA ALA A 354 -4.63 5.43 -18.68
C ALA A 354 -3.55 4.45 -19.19
N ALA A 355 -2.80 4.86 -20.21
CA ALA A 355 -1.68 4.07 -20.71
C ALA A 355 -0.58 3.83 -19.64
N GLN A 356 -0.27 4.83 -18.80
CA GLN A 356 0.63 4.67 -17.67
C GLN A 356 0.09 3.69 -16.64
N ARG A 357 -1.22 3.76 -16.32
CA ARG A 357 -1.85 2.84 -15.37
C ARG A 357 -1.86 1.41 -15.88
N LEU A 358 -2.05 1.17 -17.18
CA LEU A 358 -1.93 -0.18 -17.73
C LEU A 358 -0.50 -0.71 -17.68
N ARG A 359 0.53 0.12 -17.87
CA ARG A 359 1.93 -0.33 -17.64
C ARG A 359 2.15 -0.72 -16.16
N PHE A 360 1.52 -0.02 -15.23
CA PHE A 360 1.54 -0.40 -13.82
C PHE A 360 0.84 -1.76 -13.61
N ILE A 361 -0.33 -1.98 -14.22
CA ILE A 361 -1.05 -3.26 -14.15
C ILE A 361 -0.24 -4.38 -14.81
N ASP A 362 0.42 -4.15 -15.95
CA ASP A 362 1.31 -5.13 -16.58
C ASP A 362 2.42 -5.60 -15.64
N THR A 363 2.97 -4.67 -14.84
CA THR A 363 4.09 -4.94 -13.93
C THR A 363 3.65 -5.55 -12.61
N TYR A 364 2.61 -4.98 -12.00
CA TYR A 364 2.23 -5.27 -10.62
C TYR A 364 0.94 -6.10 -10.49
N ARG A 365 0.23 -6.31 -11.59
CA ARG A 365 -0.93 -7.20 -11.72
C ARG A 365 -2.00 -6.95 -10.65
N SER A 366 -2.37 -8.01 -9.89
CA SER A 366 -3.37 -7.94 -8.82
C SER A 366 -2.96 -7.06 -7.63
N TYR A 367 -1.72 -6.55 -7.57
CA TYR A 367 -1.27 -5.61 -6.55
C TYR A 367 -2.16 -4.35 -6.44
N VAL A 368 -2.81 -3.98 -7.55
CA VAL A 368 -3.68 -2.78 -7.61
C VAL A 368 -4.76 -2.76 -6.53
N ILE A 369 -5.20 -3.93 -6.03
CA ILE A 369 -6.23 -4.04 -4.99
C ILE A 369 -5.76 -3.52 -3.63
N ASN A 370 -4.46 -3.52 -3.39
CA ASN A 370 -3.90 -3.19 -2.07
C ASN A 370 -4.21 -1.75 -1.65
N TYR A 371 -4.39 -0.84 -2.62
CA TYR A 371 -4.66 0.57 -2.36
C TYR A 371 -6.09 0.81 -1.85
N ASN A 372 -7.10 0.51 -2.66
CA ASN A 372 -8.49 0.83 -2.38
C ASN A 372 -9.18 -0.24 -1.53
N LEU A 373 -9.03 -1.52 -1.91
CA LEU A 373 -9.59 -2.63 -1.13
C LEU A 373 -8.87 -2.76 0.22
N GLY A 374 -7.55 -2.62 0.24
CA GLY A 374 -6.77 -2.65 1.48
C GLY A 374 -7.23 -1.57 2.46
N GLU A 375 -7.43 -0.32 1.98
CA GLU A 375 -7.97 0.79 2.78
C GLU A 375 -9.35 0.46 3.36
N ASP A 376 -10.29 -0.02 2.51
CA ASP A 376 -11.65 -0.35 2.93
C ASP A 376 -11.67 -1.46 4.00
N LEU A 377 -10.85 -2.50 3.83
CA LEU A 377 -10.72 -3.59 4.78
C LEU A 377 -10.15 -3.15 6.12
N VAL A 378 -9.09 -2.35 6.10
CA VAL A 378 -8.48 -1.79 7.31
C VAL A 378 -9.46 -0.88 8.03
N ARG A 379 -10.17 0.00 7.31
CA ARG A 379 -11.22 0.87 7.86
C ARG A 379 -12.27 0.05 8.59
N ARG A 380 -12.86 -0.95 7.92
CA ARG A 380 -13.89 -1.83 8.50
C ARG A 380 -13.38 -2.56 9.74
N TRP A 381 -12.14 -3.03 9.71
CA TRP A 381 -11.56 -3.69 10.86
C TRP A 381 -11.41 -2.74 12.06
N VAL A 382 -10.87 -1.54 11.85
CA VAL A 382 -10.69 -0.53 12.90
C VAL A 382 -12.04 -0.09 13.47
N GLU A 383 -13.03 0.15 12.61
CA GLU A 383 -14.38 0.58 13.03
C GLU A 383 -15.14 -0.51 13.80
N ARG A 384 -15.02 -1.79 13.38
CA ARG A 384 -15.58 -2.93 14.15
C ARG A 384 -14.99 -3.05 15.55
N GLN A 385 -13.74 -2.60 15.77
CA GLN A 385 -13.12 -2.52 17.10
C GLN A 385 -13.56 -1.27 17.88
N GLY A 386 -14.40 -0.41 17.29
CA GLY A 386 -14.88 0.83 17.88
C GLY A 386 -13.98 2.04 17.62
N GLY A 387 -13.03 1.94 16.68
CA GLY A 387 -12.16 3.05 16.26
C GLY A 387 -12.85 3.97 15.25
N THR A 388 -13.92 4.64 15.62
CA THR A 388 -14.69 5.55 14.78
C THR A 388 -14.15 6.97 14.80
N VAL A 389 -14.62 7.83 13.90
CA VAL A 389 -14.29 9.27 13.88
C VAL A 389 -14.72 9.96 15.17
N ALA A 390 -15.80 9.50 15.80
CA ALA A 390 -16.30 10.05 17.06
C ALA A 390 -15.39 9.69 18.27
N GLU A 391 -14.54 8.66 18.13
CA GLU A 391 -13.64 8.17 19.17
C GLU A 391 -12.17 8.24 18.73
N PRO A 392 -11.62 9.43 18.47
CA PRO A 392 -10.33 9.59 17.80
C PRO A 392 -9.15 8.95 18.55
N ALA A 393 -9.13 9.03 19.88
CA ALA A 393 -8.08 8.39 20.68
C ALA A 393 -8.10 6.86 20.53
N ARG A 394 -9.29 6.26 20.54
CA ARG A 394 -9.48 4.82 20.32
C ARG A 394 -9.11 4.42 18.89
N ARG A 395 -9.51 5.24 17.91
CA ARG A 395 -9.16 5.02 16.49
C ARG A 395 -7.65 4.96 16.31
N TRP A 396 -6.91 5.90 16.87
CA TRP A 396 -5.45 5.91 16.86
C TRP A 396 -4.85 4.68 17.56
N ALA A 397 -5.35 4.32 18.75
CA ALA A 397 -4.83 3.18 19.50
C ALA A 397 -4.97 1.87 18.73
N ILE A 398 -6.15 1.62 18.11
CA ILE A 398 -6.41 0.42 17.31
C ILE A 398 -5.56 0.44 16.02
N PHE A 399 -5.47 1.59 15.35
CA PHE A 399 -4.65 1.75 14.16
C PHE A 399 -3.17 1.46 14.44
N LEU A 400 -2.62 2.05 15.52
CA LEU A 400 -1.23 1.82 15.92
C LEU A 400 -0.96 0.37 16.34
N ASP A 401 -1.90 -0.30 17.01
CA ASP A 401 -1.79 -1.73 17.30
C ASP A 401 -1.70 -2.56 16.02
N LEU A 402 -2.50 -2.21 15.00
CA LEU A 402 -2.46 -2.89 13.71
C LEU A 402 -1.11 -2.70 13.02
N ILE A 403 -0.66 -1.47 12.81
CA ILE A 403 0.58 -1.17 12.06
C ILE A 403 1.86 -1.58 12.79
N SER A 404 1.76 -1.89 14.08
CA SER A 404 2.87 -2.42 14.88
C SER A 404 2.71 -3.90 15.22
N SER A 405 1.98 -4.67 14.39
CA SER A 405 1.73 -6.09 14.61
C SER A 405 2.00 -6.91 13.35
N PRO A 406 2.36 -8.21 13.47
CA PRO A 406 2.59 -9.10 12.34
C PRO A 406 1.28 -9.69 11.80
N ARG A 407 0.14 -9.03 11.99
CA ARG A 407 -1.15 -9.54 11.54
C ARG A 407 -1.26 -9.46 10.02
N LEU A 408 -1.74 -10.54 9.43
CA LEU A 408 -2.05 -10.64 8.01
C LEU A 408 -3.57 -10.60 7.78
N PRO A 409 -4.05 -10.38 6.56
CA PRO A 409 -5.48 -10.24 6.26
C PRO A 409 -6.34 -11.39 6.81
N LYS A 410 -5.87 -12.63 6.70
CA LYS A 410 -6.55 -13.81 7.26
C LYS A 410 -6.78 -13.72 8.77
N ALA A 411 -5.76 -13.25 9.51
CA ALA A 411 -5.85 -13.09 10.97
C ALA A 411 -6.80 -11.96 11.40
N LEU A 412 -7.12 -11.03 10.49
CA LEU A 412 -8.06 -9.94 10.72
C LEU A 412 -9.51 -10.31 10.36
N GLY A 413 -9.76 -11.52 9.83
CA GLY A 413 -11.07 -11.92 9.35
C GLY A 413 -11.56 -11.09 8.17
N LEU A 414 -10.64 -10.70 7.27
CA LEU A 414 -10.93 -9.84 6.13
C LEU A 414 -11.19 -10.60 4.83
N GLN A 415 -11.38 -11.91 4.90
CA GLN A 415 -11.56 -12.76 3.72
C GLN A 415 -12.92 -12.59 3.04
N ASP A 416 -13.97 -12.36 3.84
CA ASP A 416 -15.32 -12.11 3.33
C ASP A 416 -15.49 -10.60 3.08
N VAL A 417 -15.09 -10.21 1.92
CA VAL A 417 -15.25 -8.83 1.45
C VAL A 417 -16.66 -8.67 0.89
N GLY A 418 -17.57 -8.14 1.70
CA GLY A 418 -18.86 -7.64 1.18
C GLY A 418 -18.63 -6.54 0.14
N ALA A 419 -19.72 -6.09 -0.53
CA ALA A 419 -19.62 -4.95 -1.44
C ALA A 419 -18.89 -3.78 -0.79
N PRO A 420 -18.10 -2.99 -1.57
CA PRO A 420 -17.42 -1.80 -1.05
C PRO A 420 -18.39 -0.90 -0.27
N LEU A 421 -17.96 -0.38 0.88
CA LEU A 421 -18.75 0.62 1.61
C LEU A 421 -18.73 1.93 0.81
N HIS A 422 -19.90 2.40 0.45
CA HIS A 422 -20.11 3.65 -0.27
C HIS A 422 -20.24 4.85 0.69
#